data_db3412647f9c52f98c91d523284052dd
#
_entry.id   db3412647f9c52f98c91d523284052dd
#
_cell.length_a   1.000
_cell.length_b   1.000
_cell.length_c   1.000
_cell.angle_alpha   90.00
_cell.angle_beta   90.00
_cell.angle_gamma   90.00
#
_symmetry.space_group_name_H-M   'P 1'
#
loop_
_entity.id
_entity.type
_entity.pdbx_description
1 polymer ?
#
loop_
_entity_poly.entity_id
_entity_poly.type
_entity_poly.pdbx_seq_one_letter_code
_entity_poly.pdbx_strand_id
1 'polypeptide(L)'
;MTLARRLATLAVVALGLGIACSAPAQTTLRINIALAQNSHYGVAIDTFAREVERRTNGRYKVQTFYSSALGAERESVEGVQLGTLDLTLTSTGPLPNFVPDVAILDIPFLFRDYAHARAVLDGPIGQELLTKFEAKGMVGLAWAENGFRHMTNSKRPVNVPDDLRGLKMRTMENPIHIEAYRQFGILPTPMAFTEVFTALQQGTVDGQENPLSVITAAKLDQVQKYLSLTGHVYSPAVFLMNKAQWDKLSQADKQAFLDAAKEAVKANRARVDDDERKAVADLRAKGMTVTENLDKAKFQAALEPVYADFAKRFGQANIDRIKNYR
;
A
#
# COMPACT_ATOMS: atom_id res chain seq x y z
N MET A 1 -56.25 57.79 0.75
CA MET A 1 -54.79 57.54 0.65
C MET A 1 -54.34 56.43 1.56
N THR A 2 -54.82 55.19 1.46
CA THR A 2 -54.45 54.15 2.45
C THR A 2 -54.40 52.71 1.91
N LEU A 3 -54.88 52.40 0.75
CA LEU A 3 -54.83 51.01 0.24
C LEU A 3 -53.67 50.76 -0.75
N ALA A 4 -53.27 51.73 -1.55
CA ALA A 4 -52.17 51.54 -2.53
C ALA A 4 -50.77 51.49 -1.89
N ARG A 5 -50.56 52.09 -0.71
CA ARG A 5 -49.26 52.03 0.02
C ARG A 5 -49.02 50.72 0.78
N ARG A 6 -50.06 49.97 1.11
CA ARG A 6 -49.91 48.68 1.80
C ARG A 6 -49.60 47.52 0.86
N LEU A 7 -49.96 47.60 -0.42
CA LEU A 7 -49.66 46.60 -1.43
C LEU A 7 -48.20 46.68 -1.97
N ALA A 8 -47.61 47.88 -1.96
CA ALA A 8 -46.20 48.07 -2.41
C ALA A 8 -45.20 47.51 -1.37
N THR A 9 -45.53 47.51 -0.08
CA THR A 9 -44.64 47.03 0.99
C THR A 9 -44.62 45.50 1.09
N LEU A 10 -45.66 44.81 0.66
CA LEU A 10 -45.73 43.34 0.64
C LEU A 10 -44.99 42.74 -0.59
N ALA A 11 -44.85 43.46 -1.69
CA ALA A 11 -44.15 42.98 -2.87
C ALA A 11 -42.63 43.01 -2.71
N VAL A 12 -42.06 43.86 -1.85
CA VAL A 12 -40.59 43.96 -1.64
C VAL A 12 -40.08 42.89 -0.66
N VAL A 13 -40.94 42.40 0.27
CA VAL A 13 -40.57 41.33 1.21
C VAL A 13 -40.60 39.97 0.55
N ALA A 14 -41.37 39.74 -0.53
CA ALA A 14 -41.46 38.48 -1.24
C ALA A 14 -40.29 38.20 -2.20
N LEU A 15 -39.49 39.21 -2.59
CA LEU A 15 -38.37 39.06 -3.50
C LEU A 15 -37.04 38.78 -2.80
N GLY A 16 -36.99 38.78 -1.48
CA GLY A 16 -35.80 38.58 -0.66
C GLY A 16 -35.54 37.11 -0.21
N LEU A 17 -36.48 36.17 -0.47
CA LEU A 17 -36.40 34.79 0.03
C LEU A 17 -36.02 33.72 -1.00
N GLY A 18 -35.39 34.08 -2.11
CA GLY A 18 -35.21 33.18 -3.26
C GLY A 18 -33.81 32.75 -3.58
N ILE A 19 -32.77 33.03 -2.77
CA ILE A 19 -31.43 32.46 -2.99
C ILE A 19 -31.11 31.56 -1.81
N ALA A 20 -31.83 30.45 -1.73
CA ALA A 20 -31.28 29.27 -1.06
C ALA A 20 -30.11 28.82 -1.91
N CYS A 21 -28.88 29.23 -1.58
CA CYS A 21 -27.66 28.58 -2.05
C CYS A 21 -27.81 27.10 -1.68
N SER A 22 -28.24 26.29 -2.63
CA SER A 22 -28.12 24.83 -2.51
C SER A 22 -26.64 24.54 -2.36
N ALA A 23 -26.15 24.42 -1.14
CA ALA A 23 -24.83 23.86 -0.92
C ALA A 23 -24.81 22.50 -1.66
N PRO A 24 -23.86 22.26 -2.57
CA PRO A 24 -23.79 20.97 -3.23
C PRO A 24 -23.71 19.89 -2.16
N ALA A 25 -24.55 18.86 -2.29
CA ALA A 25 -24.56 17.75 -1.34
C ALA A 25 -23.16 17.15 -1.24
N GLN A 26 -22.59 17.07 -0.04
CA GLN A 26 -21.30 16.47 0.21
C GLN A 26 -21.32 14.99 -0.19
N THR A 27 -20.39 14.59 -1.04
CA THR A 27 -20.20 13.18 -1.44
C THR A 27 -19.23 12.51 -0.49
N THR A 28 -19.67 11.43 0.18
CA THR A 28 -18.79 10.62 1.04
C THR A 28 -18.27 9.44 0.27
N LEU A 29 -16.93 9.27 0.26
CA LEU A 29 -16.21 8.16 -0.31
C LEU A 29 -15.58 7.35 0.83
N ARG A 30 -15.42 6.04 0.64
CA ARG A 30 -14.83 5.14 1.65
C ARG A 30 -13.46 4.67 1.19
N ILE A 31 -12.47 4.73 2.10
CA ILE A 31 -11.14 4.15 1.90
C ILE A 31 -10.84 3.13 2.98
N ASN A 32 -10.35 1.95 2.59
CA ASN A 32 -9.98 0.87 3.51
C ASN A 32 -8.49 0.51 3.39
N ILE A 33 -7.88 0.16 4.52
CA ILE A 33 -6.51 -0.36 4.61
C ILE A 33 -6.42 -1.57 5.52
N ALA A 34 -5.42 -2.43 5.26
CA ALA A 34 -5.17 -3.61 6.08
C ALA A 34 -4.58 -3.29 7.47
N LEU A 35 -3.84 -2.19 7.59
CA LEU A 35 -3.10 -1.83 8.80
C LEU A 35 -3.91 -0.93 9.74
N ALA A 36 -3.46 -0.83 10.99
CA ALA A 36 -4.08 0.03 12.00
C ALA A 36 -3.87 1.53 11.70
N GLN A 37 -4.67 2.39 12.31
CA GLN A 37 -4.62 3.84 12.12
C GLN A 37 -3.25 4.46 12.42
N ASN A 38 -2.57 3.97 13.45
CA ASN A 38 -1.25 4.48 13.84
C ASN A 38 -0.10 3.98 12.95
N SER A 39 -0.36 3.22 11.89
CA SER A 39 0.62 2.75 10.92
C SER A 39 0.97 3.81 9.88
N HIS A 40 2.01 3.55 9.09
CA HIS A 40 2.37 4.38 7.93
C HIS A 40 1.25 4.47 6.88
N TYR A 41 0.40 3.44 6.74
CA TYR A 41 -0.80 3.49 5.88
C TYR A 41 -1.90 4.36 6.51
N GLY A 42 -2.10 4.25 7.84
CA GLY A 42 -3.08 5.07 8.52
C GLY A 42 -2.77 6.56 8.41
N VAL A 43 -1.50 6.94 8.63
CA VAL A 43 -1.01 8.32 8.42
C VAL A 43 -1.26 8.78 6.98
N ALA A 44 -1.06 7.90 6.00
CA ALA A 44 -1.28 8.22 4.59
C ALA A 44 -2.76 8.51 4.31
N ILE A 45 -3.68 7.61 4.69
CA ILE A 45 -5.10 7.77 4.35
C ILE A 45 -5.76 8.90 5.15
N ASP A 46 -5.33 9.17 6.38
CA ASP A 46 -5.79 10.32 7.16
C ASP A 46 -5.35 11.65 6.53
N THR A 47 -4.11 11.70 6.01
CA THR A 47 -3.62 12.85 5.26
C THR A 47 -4.38 13.01 3.96
N PHE A 48 -4.59 11.93 3.21
CA PHE A 48 -5.38 11.95 1.98
C PHE A 48 -6.79 12.47 2.21
N ALA A 49 -7.49 11.94 3.22
CA ALA A 49 -8.86 12.34 3.55
C ALA A 49 -8.96 13.85 3.85
N ARG A 50 -8.07 14.34 4.72
CA ARG A 50 -8.00 15.77 5.08
C ARG A 50 -7.70 16.65 3.87
N GLU A 51 -6.74 16.24 3.02
CA GLU A 51 -6.37 17.02 1.84
C GLU A 51 -7.46 17.03 0.77
N VAL A 52 -8.17 15.91 0.54
CA VAL A 52 -9.33 15.87 -0.36
C VAL A 52 -10.41 16.82 0.12
N GLU A 53 -10.81 16.75 1.39
CA GLU A 53 -11.84 17.63 1.95
C GLU A 53 -11.45 19.10 1.81
N ARG A 54 -10.22 19.46 2.16
CA ARG A 54 -9.68 20.82 2.06
C ARG A 54 -9.64 21.33 0.62
N ARG A 55 -9.09 20.53 -0.32
CA ARG A 55 -8.89 20.94 -1.72
C ARG A 55 -10.19 21.01 -2.52
N THR A 56 -11.20 20.25 -2.09
CA THR A 56 -12.52 20.25 -2.72
C THR A 56 -13.52 21.18 -2.02
N ASN A 57 -13.07 22.00 -1.05
CA ASN A 57 -13.93 22.87 -0.24
C ASN A 57 -15.13 22.10 0.38
N GLY A 58 -14.87 20.89 0.89
CA GLY A 58 -15.87 20.05 1.54
C GLY A 58 -16.85 19.34 0.60
N ARG A 59 -16.71 19.44 -0.73
CA ARG A 59 -17.60 18.70 -1.66
C ARG A 59 -17.42 17.19 -1.55
N TYR A 60 -16.20 16.74 -1.28
CA TYR A 60 -15.88 15.33 -1.04
C TYR A 60 -15.33 15.14 0.36
N LYS A 61 -15.84 14.13 1.04
CA LYS A 61 -15.35 13.64 2.32
C LYS A 61 -14.90 12.20 2.14
N VAL A 62 -13.71 11.85 2.64
CA VAL A 62 -13.22 10.47 2.63
C VAL A 62 -13.33 9.90 4.04
N GLN A 63 -14.16 8.87 4.20
CA GLN A 63 -14.27 8.11 5.43
C GLN A 63 -13.23 7.01 5.44
N THR A 64 -12.39 6.98 6.48
CA THR A 64 -11.24 6.07 6.62
C THR A 64 -11.61 4.84 7.45
N PHE A 65 -11.22 3.67 6.95
CA PHE A 65 -11.38 2.38 7.62
C PHE A 65 -10.02 1.69 7.73
N TYR A 66 -9.74 1.12 8.90
CA TYR A 66 -8.45 0.55 9.27
C TYR A 66 -8.59 -0.92 9.64
N SER A 67 -7.45 -1.61 9.77
CA SER A 67 -7.38 -2.98 10.26
C SER A 67 -8.31 -3.93 9.50
N SER A 68 -8.40 -3.76 8.19
CA SER A 68 -9.25 -4.58 7.30
C SER A 68 -10.74 -4.55 7.65
N ALA A 69 -11.25 -3.44 8.22
CA ALA A 69 -12.65 -3.35 8.65
C ALA A 69 -13.66 -3.57 7.50
N LEU A 70 -13.27 -3.28 6.26
CA LEU A 70 -14.10 -3.53 5.05
C LEU A 70 -13.53 -4.64 4.15
N GLY A 71 -12.71 -5.55 4.69
CA GLY A 71 -12.05 -6.65 4.00
C GLY A 71 -10.52 -6.53 3.98
N ALA A 72 -9.82 -7.64 3.78
CA ALA A 72 -8.38 -7.67 3.63
C ALA A 72 -7.92 -7.00 2.32
N GLU A 73 -6.61 -6.99 2.03
CA GLU A 73 -6.09 -6.26 0.86
C GLU A 73 -6.72 -6.74 -0.46
N ARG A 74 -6.83 -8.05 -0.66
CA ARG A 74 -7.42 -8.64 -1.86
C ARG A 74 -8.88 -8.24 -2.04
N GLU A 75 -9.70 -8.40 -0.99
CA GLU A 75 -11.12 -8.03 -0.99
C GLU A 75 -11.31 -6.53 -1.19
N SER A 76 -10.38 -5.71 -0.65
CA SER A 76 -10.41 -4.25 -0.87
C SER A 76 -10.13 -3.88 -2.33
N VAL A 77 -9.17 -4.52 -2.98
CA VAL A 77 -8.88 -4.32 -4.42
C VAL A 77 -10.07 -4.77 -5.27
N GLU A 78 -10.63 -5.94 -4.98
CA GLU A 78 -11.83 -6.45 -5.65
C GLU A 78 -13.02 -5.51 -5.44
N GLY A 79 -13.21 -5.03 -4.22
CA GLY A 79 -14.25 -4.04 -3.89
C GLY A 79 -14.10 -2.74 -4.67
N VAL A 80 -12.87 -2.22 -4.82
CA VAL A 80 -12.60 -1.04 -5.64
C VAL A 80 -12.85 -1.34 -7.12
N GLN A 81 -12.45 -2.49 -7.63
CA GLN A 81 -12.70 -2.89 -9.00
C GLN A 81 -14.21 -2.95 -9.31
N LEU A 82 -15.01 -3.54 -8.42
CA LEU A 82 -16.46 -3.72 -8.57
C LEU A 82 -17.27 -2.48 -8.16
N GLY A 83 -16.67 -1.49 -7.50
CA GLY A 83 -17.35 -0.28 -7.04
C GLY A 83 -18.13 -0.44 -5.73
N THR A 84 -17.93 -1.52 -4.99
CA THR A 84 -18.48 -1.71 -3.64
C THR A 84 -17.65 -0.98 -2.57
N LEU A 85 -16.41 -0.62 -2.89
CA LEU A 85 -15.52 0.26 -2.14
C LEU A 85 -15.01 1.36 -3.09
N ASP A 86 -14.86 2.59 -2.61
CA ASP A 86 -14.46 3.71 -3.46
C ASP A 86 -12.94 3.79 -3.65
N LEU A 87 -12.18 3.59 -2.56
CA LEU A 87 -10.72 3.69 -2.55
C LEU A 87 -10.09 2.63 -1.65
N THR A 88 -8.84 2.30 -1.94
CA THR A 88 -7.95 1.57 -1.01
C THR A 88 -6.52 2.07 -1.14
N LEU A 89 -5.74 1.95 -0.06
CA LEU A 89 -4.28 1.94 -0.10
C LEU A 89 -3.82 0.53 0.23
N THR A 90 -3.18 -0.12 -0.72
CA THR A 90 -2.79 -1.53 -0.62
C THR A 90 -1.36 -1.75 -1.06
N SER A 91 -0.71 -2.81 -0.55
CA SER A 91 0.59 -3.27 -1.06
C SER A 91 0.46 -3.88 -2.46
N THR A 92 1.60 -4.05 -3.15
CA THR A 92 1.63 -4.79 -4.42
C THR A 92 1.33 -6.28 -4.25
N GLY A 93 1.32 -6.80 -3.01
CA GLY A 93 1.17 -8.22 -2.72
C GLY A 93 0.05 -8.93 -3.53
N PRO A 94 -1.22 -8.56 -3.37
CA PRO A 94 -2.32 -9.21 -4.10
C PRO A 94 -2.48 -8.73 -5.55
N LEU A 95 -1.86 -7.59 -5.94
CA LEU A 95 -2.12 -6.92 -7.22
C LEU A 95 -1.78 -7.72 -8.47
N PRO A 96 -0.77 -8.61 -8.51
CA PRO A 96 -0.51 -9.44 -9.69
C PRO A 96 -1.70 -10.29 -10.14
N ASN A 97 -2.61 -10.60 -9.23
CA ASN A 97 -3.84 -11.36 -9.55
C ASN A 97 -4.89 -10.51 -10.28
N PHE A 98 -4.77 -9.19 -10.26
CA PHE A 98 -5.65 -8.22 -10.94
C PHE A 98 -4.96 -7.56 -12.13
N VAL A 99 -3.72 -7.12 -11.93
CA VAL A 99 -2.90 -6.39 -12.91
C VAL A 99 -1.51 -7.06 -12.97
N PRO A 100 -1.32 -8.10 -13.80
CA PRO A 100 -0.07 -8.86 -13.86
C PRO A 100 1.18 -8.03 -14.13
N ASP A 101 1.05 -6.92 -14.85
CA ASP A 101 2.17 -6.03 -15.19
C ASP A 101 2.90 -5.49 -13.96
N VAL A 102 2.18 -5.22 -12.85
CA VAL A 102 2.79 -4.63 -11.65
C VAL A 102 3.64 -5.63 -10.88
N ALA A 103 3.52 -6.93 -11.17
CA ALA A 103 4.31 -7.98 -10.54
C ALA A 103 5.83 -7.83 -10.76
N ILE A 104 6.25 -7.11 -11.79
CA ILE A 104 7.66 -6.78 -12.02
C ILE A 104 8.29 -6.06 -10.83
N LEU A 105 7.51 -5.25 -10.10
CA LEU A 105 7.98 -4.49 -8.93
C LEU A 105 8.30 -5.39 -7.72
N ASP A 106 7.79 -6.62 -7.70
CA ASP A 106 7.96 -7.56 -6.61
C ASP A 106 9.16 -8.52 -6.80
N ILE A 107 9.91 -8.36 -7.91
CA ILE A 107 11.12 -9.16 -8.16
C ILE A 107 12.14 -8.89 -7.05
N PRO A 108 12.63 -9.93 -6.35
CA PRO A 108 13.61 -9.76 -5.28
C PRO A 108 14.87 -9.05 -5.76
N PHE A 109 15.43 -8.18 -4.91
CA PHE A 109 16.64 -7.38 -5.15
C PHE A 109 16.58 -6.49 -6.41
N LEU A 110 15.38 -6.18 -6.91
CA LEU A 110 15.18 -5.27 -8.04
C LEU A 110 15.61 -3.84 -7.69
N PHE A 111 15.24 -3.39 -6.50
CA PHE A 111 15.53 -2.04 -6.00
C PHE A 111 16.78 -2.04 -5.09
N ARG A 112 17.64 -1.05 -5.28
CA ARG A 112 18.90 -0.90 -4.51
C ARG A 112 18.66 -0.39 -3.09
N ASP A 113 17.82 0.64 -2.98
CA ASP A 113 17.51 1.36 -1.74
C ASP A 113 16.20 2.15 -1.89
N TYR A 114 15.77 2.83 -0.83
CA TYR A 114 14.56 3.66 -0.81
C TYR A 114 14.61 4.80 -1.85
N ALA A 115 15.75 5.46 -2.02
CA ALA A 115 15.88 6.56 -2.96
C ALA A 115 15.66 6.08 -4.40
N HIS A 116 16.28 4.96 -4.77
CA HIS A 116 16.10 4.33 -6.07
C HIS A 116 14.64 3.92 -6.30
N ALA A 117 14.02 3.23 -5.35
CA ALA A 117 12.64 2.78 -5.45
C ALA A 117 11.68 3.96 -5.63
N ARG A 118 11.84 5.00 -4.82
CA ARG A 118 11.04 6.23 -4.91
C ARG A 118 11.22 6.93 -6.26
N ALA A 119 12.47 7.05 -6.75
CA ALA A 119 12.73 7.65 -8.06
C ALA A 119 12.07 6.89 -9.22
N VAL A 120 12.15 5.55 -9.22
CA VAL A 120 11.49 4.70 -10.23
C VAL A 120 9.98 4.89 -10.21
N LEU A 121 9.37 4.85 -9.02
CA LEU A 121 7.91 4.87 -8.86
C LEU A 121 7.31 6.27 -9.11
N ASP A 122 8.03 7.32 -8.76
CA ASP A 122 7.59 8.70 -9.04
C ASP A 122 7.86 9.10 -10.49
N GLY A 123 8.80 8.41 -11.14
CA GLY A 123 9.23 8.64 -12.51
C GLY A 123 8.33 8.00 -13.57
N PRO A 124 8.75 8.08 -14.86
CA PRO A 124 7.96 7.59 -15.99
C PRO A 124 7.59 6.11 -15.91
N ILE A 125 8.43 5.28 -15.28
CA ILE A 125 8.17 3.83 -15.13
C ILE A 125 6.97 3.61 -14.21
N GLY A 126 6.97 4.26 -13.04
CA GLY A 126 5.85 4.15 -12.11
C GLY A 126 4.57 4.73 -12.68
N GLN A 127 4.65 5.87 -13.40
CA GLN A 127 3.47 6.47 -14.05
C GLN A 127 2.90 5.55 -15.13
N GLU A 128 3.74 4.91 -15.94
CA GLU A 128 3.31 3.90 -16.93
C GLU A 128 2.57 2.74 -16.25
N LEU A 129 3.08 2.23 -15.13
CA LEU A 129 2.43 1.13 -14.40
C LEU A 129 1.10 1.55 -13.77
N LEU A 130 0.94 2.80 -13.32
CA LEU A 130 -0.35 3.31 -12.82
C LEU A 130 -1.44 3.26 -13.89
N THR A 131 -1.12 3.49 -15.16
CA THR A 131 -2.13 3.43 -16.25
C THR A 131 -2.69 2.03 -16.47
N LYS A 132 -1.96 0.97 -16.07
CA LYS A 132 -2.41 -0.42 -16.26
C LYS A 132 -3.65 -0.77 -15.44
N PHE A 133 -3.91 -0.04 -14.37
CA PHE A 133 -5.09 -0.25 -13.53
C PHE A 133 -6.40 0.14 -14.22
N GLU A 134 -6.37 1.08 -15.17
CA GLU A 134 -7.58 1.59 -15.83
C GLU A 134 -8.33 0.49 -16.61
N ALA A 135 -7.59 -0.39 -17.28
CA ALA A 135 -8.17 -1.53 -18.00
C ALA A 135 -8.88 -2.54 -17.08
N LYS A 136 -8.66 -2.40 -15.76
CA LYS A 136 -9.25 -3.26 -14.72
C LYS A 136 -10.31 -2.54 -13.87
N GLY A 137 -10.81 -1.39 -14.35
CA GLY A 137 -11.87 -0.64 -13.66
C GLY A 137 -11.37 0.14 -12.43
N MET A 138 -10.08 0.36 -12.30
CA MET A 138 -9.45 1.09 -11.22
C MET A 138 -8.57 2.21 -11.75
N VAL A 139 -8.34 3.25 -10.95
CA VAL A 139 -7.39 4.33 -11.26
C VAL A 139 -6.31 4.36 -10.18
N GLY A 140 -5.05 4.22 -10.58
CA GLY A 140 -3.90 4.42 -9.70
C GLY A 140 -3.62 5.90 -9.53
N LEU A 141 -3.75 6.43 -8.30
CA LEU A 141 -3.55 7.85 -8.03
C LEU A 141 -2.09 8.19 -7.76
N ALA A 142 -1.40 7.38 -6.99
CA ALA A 142 0.02 7.54 -6.65
C ALA A 142 0.60 6.26 -6.05
N TRP A 143 1.91 6.06 -6.25
CA TRP A 143 2.68 5.04 -5.53
C TRP A 143 3.08 5.55 -4.15
N ALA A 144 2.67 4.83 -3.14
CA ALA A 144 3.11 4.97 -1.76
C ALA A 144 4.14 3.89 -1.41
N GLU A 145 4.46 3.77 -0.14
CA GLU A 145 5.51 2.88 0.35
C GLU A 145 5.01 1.95 1.44
N ASN A 146 5.24 0.65 1.27
CA ASN A 146 5.16 -0.31 2.35
C ASN A 146 6.54 -0.49 2.99
N GLY A 147 7.59 -0.67 2.20
CA GLY A 147 8.98 -0.69 2.61
C GLY A 147 9.77 -1.92 2.18
N PHE A 148 11.07 -1.98 2.55
CA PHE A 148 11.90 -3.17 2.36
C PHE A 148 11.49 -4.28 3.34
N ARG A 149 11.31 -5.48 2.80
CA ARG A 149 10.84 -6.64 3.53
C ARG A 149 11.99 -7.44 4.13
N HIS A 150 11.78 -7.88 5.36
CA HIS A 150 12.72 -8.64 6.18
C HIS A 150 12.05 -9.90 6.69
N MET A 151 12.83 -10.96 6.93
CA MET A 151 12.31 -12.25 7.37
C MET A 151 12.28 -12.34 8.89
N THR A 152 11.16 -12.82 9.45
CA THR A 152 11.07 -13.21 10.86
C THR A 152 10.67 -14.68 10.98
N ASN A 153 11.11 -15.35 12.04
CA ASN A 153 10.67 -16.69 12.38
C ASN A 153 10.83 -16.99 13.88
N SER A 154 10.20 -18.07 14.35
CA SER A 154 10.27 -18.51 15.74
C SER A 154 11.31 -19.61 16.00
N LYS A 155 12.00 -20.14 14.96
CA LYS A 155 12.83 -21.34 15.06
C LYS A 155 14.32 -21.09 15.23
N ARG A 156 14.93 -20.25 14.37
CA ARG A 156 16.38 -20.04 14.32
C ARG A 156 16.78 -18.72 13.68
N PRO A 157 17.97 -18.18 14.00
CA PRO A 157 18.53 -17.07 13.23
C PRO A 157 18.73 -17.49 11.77
N VAL A 158 18.57 -16.53 10.84
CA VAL A 158 18.85 -16.71 9.42
C VAL A 158 20.02 -15.81 9.05
N ASN A 159 21.14 -16.41 8.63
CA ASN A 159 22.36 -15.70 8.20
C ASN A 159 22.64 -15.92 6.71
N VAL A 160 22.26 -17.07 6.20
CA VAL A 160 22.41 -17.50 4.81
C VAL A 160 21.11 -18.13 4.31
N PRO A 161 20.92 -18.26 2.97
CA PRO A 161 19.69 -18.86 2.42
C PRO A 161 19.37 -20.26 2.95
N ASP A 162 20.39 -21.09 3.20
CA ASP A 162 20.20 -22.46 3.69
C ASP A 162 19.55 -22.52 5.09
N ASP A 163 19.69 -21.46 5.90
CA ASP A 163 19.01 -21.36 7.19
C ASP A 163 17.48 -21.26 7.06
N LEU A 164 16.98 -20.91 5.86
CA LEU A 164 15.54 -20.82 5.57
C LEU A 164 14.94 -22.18 5.19
N ARG A 165 15.77 -23.16 4.83
CA ARG A 165 15.32 -24.45 4.32
C ARG A 165 14.36 -25.16 5.29
N GLY A 166 13.19 -25.55 4.77
CA GLY A 166 12.15 -26.27 5.49
C GLY A 166 11.29 -25.43 6.43
N LEU A 167 11.57 -24.10 6.57
CA LEU A 167 10.67 -23.23 7.33
C LEU A 167 9.34 -23.05 6.59
N LYS A 168 8.24 -23.21 7.30
CA LYS A 168 6.90 -22.85 6.82
C LYS A 168 6.76 -21.35 7.00
N MET A 169 6.83 -20.62 5.89
CA MET A 169 6.79 -19.16 5.92
C MET A 169 5.49 -18.66 5.29
N ARG A 170 4.75 -17.86 6.05
CA ARG A 170 3.64 -17.13 5.45
C ARG A 170 4.18 -16.16 4.38
N THR A 171 3.53 -16.14 3.25
CA THR A 171 3.76 -15.18 2.18
C THR A 171 2.47 -14.43 1.86
N MET A 172 2.61 -13.31 1.16
CA MET A 172 1.44 -12.72 0.50
C MET A 172 0.96 -13.64 -0.64
N GLU A 173 -0.25 -13.45 -1.10
CA GLU A 173 -0.82 -14.13 -2.27
C GLU A 173 -0.20 -13.61 -3.57
N ASN A 174 1.12 -13.63 -3.64
CA ASN A 174 1.94 -13.08 -4.71
C ASN A 174 2.74 -14.21 -5.40
N PRO A 175 2.50 -14.46 -6.69
CA PRO A 175 3.18 -15.55 -7.41
C PRO A 175 4.70 -15.36 -7.49
N ILE A 176 5.20 -14.10 -7.59
CA ILE A 176 6.63 -13.81 -7.65
C ILE A 176 7.31 -14.18 -6.33
N HIS A 177 6.71 -13.81 -5.20
CA HIS A 177 7.22 -14.15 -3.87
C HIS A 177 7.21 -15.66 -3.64
N ILE A 178 6.10 -16.34 -3.98
CA ILE A 178 5.98 -17.79 -3.81
C ILE A 178 7.07 -18.53 -4.62
N GLU A 179 7.27 -18.11 -5.88
CA GLU A 179 8.25 -18.72 -6.77
C GLU A 179 9.69 -18.48 -6.28
N ALA A 180 10.02 -17.22 -5.92
CA ALA A 180 11.33 -16.86 -5.41
C ALA A 180 11.66 -17.54 -4.08
N TYR A 181 10.71 -17.58 -3.14
CA TYR A 181 10.99 -18.10 -1.79
C TYR A 181 11.16 -19.62 -1.77
N ARG A 182 10.57 -20.35 -2.73
CA ARG A 182 10.87 -21.77 -2.93
C ARG A 182 12.35 -22.02 -3.23
N GLN A 183 13.05 -21.09 -3.87
CA GLN A 183 14.49 -21.20 -4.14
C GLN A 183 15.33 -21.15 -2.87
N PHE A 184 14.85 -20.47 -1.84
CA PHE A 184 15.48 -20.53 -0.50
C PHE A 184 15.16 -21.82 0.28
N GLY A 185 14.41 -22.76 -0.33
CA GLY A 185 13.97 -23.97 0.35
C GLY A 185 12.87 -23.74 1.39
N ILE A 186 12.26 -22.55 1.40
CA ILE A 186 11.09 -22.22 2.20
C ILE A 186 9.88 -23.03 1.72
N LEU A 187 8.99 -23.36 2.64
CA LEU A 187 7.64 -23.87 2.35
C LEU A 187 6.65 -22.69 2.41
N PRO A 188 6.41 -21.97 1.28
CA PRO A 188 5.58 -20.77 1.29
C PRO A 188 4.11 -21.14 1.51
N THR A 189 3.47 -20.45 2.42
CA THR A 189 2.06 -20.61 2.78
C THR A 189 1.34 -19.28 2.55
N PRO A 190 0.73 -19.07 1.35
CA PRO A 190 -0.01 -17.85 1.05
C PRO A 190 -1.23 -17.72 1.96
N MET A 191 -1.41 -16.53 2.56
CA MET A 191 -2.61 -16.20 3.34
C MET A 191 -2.77 -14.68 3.49
N ALA A 192 -3.99 -14.22 3.72
CA ALA A 192 -4.32 -12.84 3.98
C ALA A 192 -3.61 -12.33 5.24
N PHE A 193 -3.33 -11.00 5.29
CA PHE A 193 -2.60 -10.42 6.42
C PHE A 193 -3.36 -10.56 7.75
N THR A 194 -4.69 -10.55 7.70
CA THR A 194 -5.58 -10.73 8.86
C THR A 194 -5.39 -12.05 9.61
N GLU A 195 -4.86 -13.08 8.95
CA GLU A 195 -4.64 -14.42 9.51
C GLU A 195 -3.25 -14.60 10.13
N VAL A 196 -2.29 -13.71 9.78
CA VAL A 196 -0.86 -13.90 10.04
C VAL A 196 -0.55 -14.03 11.53
N PHE A 197 -1.04 -13.10 12.35
CA PHE A 197 -0.73 -13.12 13.79
C PHE A 197 -1.18 -14.41 14.44
N THR A 198 -2.39 -14.86 14.17
CA THR A 198 -2.96 -16.10 14.72
C THR A 198 -2.22 -17.33 14.19
N ALA A 199 -1.88 -17.38 12.90
CA ALA A 199 -1.13 -18.50 12.32
C ALA A 199 0.28 -18.62 12.90
N LEU A 200 0.96 -17.50 13.16
CA LEU A 200 2.26 -17.48 13.86
C LEU A 200 2.12 -17.90 15.32
N GLN A 201 1.12 -17.40 16.02
CA GLN A 201 0.87 -17.71 17.43
C GLN A 201 0.56 -19.20 17.65
N GLN A 202 -0.20 -19.80 16.75
CA GLN A 202 -0.55 -21.21 16.78
C GLN A 202 0.56 -22.14 16.22
N GLY A 203 1.61 -21.57 15.61
CA GLY A 203 2.68 -22.35 14.97
C GLY A 203 2.26 -23.06 13.69
N THR A 204 1.16 -22.66 13.07
CA THR A 204 0.73 -23.14 11.74
C THR A 204 1.78 -22.79 10.69
N VAL A 205 2.40 -21.61 10.84
CA VAL A 205 3.60 -21.19 10.11
C VAL A 205 4.70 -20.84 11.11
N ASP A 206 5.95 -21.04 10.70
CA ASP A 206 7.14 -20.77 11.52
C ASP A 206 7.55 -19.30 11.48
N GLY A 207 7.22 -18.61 10.39
CA GLY A 207 7.64 -17.25 10.16
C GLY A 207 6.83 -16.54 9.07
N GLN A 208 7.24 -15.31 8.81
CA GLN A 208 6.68 -14.42 7.81
C GLN A 208 7.76 -13.44 7.32
N GLU A 209 7.44 -12.60 6.37
CA GLU A 209 8.30 -11.51 5.92
C GLU A 209 7.48 -10.25 5.69
N ASN A 210 7.98 -9.13 6.17
CA ASN A 210 7.36 -7.81 6.07
C ASN A 210 8.39 -6.69 6.31
N PRO A 211 8.06 -5.43 5.96
CA PRO A 211 8.83 -4.27 6.39
C PRO A 211 8.84 -4.10 7.92
N LEU A 212 9.87 -3.46 8.45
CA LEU A 212 10.00 -3.20 9.88
C LEU A 212 8.81 -2.41 10.45
N SER A 213 8.31 -1.45 9.69
CA SER A 213 7.10 -0.67 10.04
C SER A 213 5.87 -1.57 10.26
N VAL A 214 5.69 -2.60 9.44
CA VAL A 214 4.59 -3.58 9.58
C VAL A 214 4.84 -4.52 10.75
N ILE A 215 6.07 -5.06 10.89
CA ILE A 215 6.45 -5.95 12.01
C ILE A 215 6.15 -5.29 13.35
N THR A 216 6.51 -4.01 13.47
CA THR A 216 6.28 -3.21 14.68
C THR A 216 4.80 -2.89 14.89
N ALA A 217 4.11 -2.39 13.85
CA ALA A 217 2.70 -1.98 13.96
C ALA A 217 1.77 -3.15 14.26
N ALA A 218 2.04 -4.33 13.68
CA ALA A 218 1.28 -5.56 13.91
C ALA A 218 1.76 -6.35 15.13
N LYS A 219 2.73 -5.84 15.90
CA LYS A 219 3.28 -6.47 17.12
C LYS A 219 3.74 -7.91 16.89
N LEU A 220 4.36 -8.18 15.74
CA LEU A 220 4.82 -9.52 15.41
C LEU A 220 5.98 -10.00 16.30
N ASP A 221 6.64 -9.07 17.00
CA ASP A 221 7.59 -9.35 18.09
C ASP A 221 7.01 -10.24 19.20
N GLN A 222 5.69 -10.23 19.41
CA GLN A 222 5.04 -11.06 20.42
C GLN A 222 4.96 -12.56 20.02
N VAL A 223 5.07 -12.86 18.73
CA VAL A 223 4.91 -14.22 18.17
C VAL A 223 6.10 -14.65 17.31
N GLN A 224 7.14 -13.81 17.20
CA GLN A 224 8.34 -14.07 16.42
C GLN A 224 9.60 -13.76 17.25
N LYS A 225 10.59 -14.68 17.21
CA LYS A 225 11.79 -14.57 18.02
C LYS A 225 12.99 -14.00 17.27
N TYR A 226 13.12 -14.34 15.99
CA TYR A 226 14.27 -13.99 15.16
C TYR A 226 13.85 -13.05 14.04
N LEU A 227 14.62 -11.99 13.82
CA LEU A 227 14.50 -11.06 12.72
C LEU A 227 15.81 -11.04 11.95
N SER A 228 15.76 -11.24 10.63
CA SER A 228 16.93 -11.16 9.75
C SER A 228 16.70 -10.07 8.72
N LEU A 229 17.58 -9.05 8.70
CA LEU A 229 17.44 -7.85 7.88
C LEU A 229 17.83 -8.12 6.41
N THR A 230 17.12 -9.05 5.79
CA THR A 230 17.39 -9.51 4.42
C THR A 230 17.20 -8.41 3.38
N GLY A 231 16.22 -7.53 3.54
CA GLY A 231 15.91 -6.49 2.56
C GLY A 231 15.72 -7.04 1.14
N HIS A 232 15.18 -8.24 1.05
CA HIS A 232 15.15 -9.04 -0.18
C HIS A 232 14.12 -8.56 -1.21
N VAL A 233 13.09 -7.84 -0.78
CA VAL A 233 12.06 -7.23 -1.64
C VAL A 233 11.76 -5.82 -1.13
N TYR A 234 11.72 -4.83 -2.02
CA TYR A 234 11.02 -3.59 -1.76
C TYR A 234 9.57 -3.76 -2.18
N SER A 235 8.65 -3.47 -1.28
CA SER A 235 7.21 -3.57 -1.50
C SER A 235 6.62 -2.18 -1.66
N PRO A 236 6.22 -1.76 -2.87
CA PRO A 236 5.42 -0.56 -3.03
C PRO A 236 4.03 -0.71 -2.42
N ALA A 237 3.38 0.43 -2.23
CA ALA A 237 1.95 0.50 -2.02
C ALA A 237 1.34 1.45 -3.06
N VAL A 238 0.05 1.35 -3.30
CA VAL A 238 -0.64 2.19 -4.28
C VAL A 238 -2.00 2.65 -3.77
N PHE A 239 -2.29 3.93 -3.99
CA PHE A 239 -3.65 4.45 -3.86
C PHE A 239 -4.44 4.09 -5.10
N LEU A 240 -5.52 3.31 -4.92
CA LEU A 240 -6.44 2.91 -5.97
C LEU A 240 -7.81 3.52 -5.71
N MET A 241 -8.44 4.00 -6.78
CA MET A 241 -9.81 4.51 -6.78
C MET A 241 -10.65 3.77 -7.82
N ASN A 242 -11.93 3.52 -7.51
CA ASN A 242 -12.87 2.98 -8.48
C ASN A 242 -12.99 3.90 -9.70
N LYS A 243 -12.84 3.34 -10.90
CA LYS A 243 -12.81 4.13 -12.14
C LYS A 243 -14.13 4.84 -12.41
N ALA A 244 -15.28 4.21 -12.14
CA ALA A 244 -16.57 4.83 -12.38
C ALA A 244 -16.84 6.02 -11.42
N GLN A 245 -16.29 6.01 -10.21
CA GLN A 245 -16.33 7.16 -9.31
C GLN A 245 -15.35 8.26 -9.77
N TRP A 246 -14.15 7.88 -10.19
CA TRP A 246 -13.16 8.80 -10.76
C TRP A 246 -13.69 9.55 -11.99
N ASP A 247 -14.39 8.85 -12.88
CA ASP A 247 -14.90 9.44 -14.12
C ASP A 247 -15.99 10.50 -13.86
N LYS A 248 -16.69 10.43 -12.72
CA LYS A 248 -17.67 11.44 -12.28
C LYS A 248 -17.05 12.73 -11.76
N LEU A 249 -15.75 12.72 -11.40
CA LEU A 249 -15.07 13.90 -10.89
C LEU A 249 -14.87 14.94 -11.99
N SER A 250 -15.04 16.21 -11.64
CA SER A 250 -14.59 17.32 -12.51
C SER A 250 -13.06 17.27 -12.67
N GLN A 251 -12.53 17.91 -13.71
CA GLN A 251 -11.06 17.99 -13.90
C GLN A 251 -10.37 18.65 -12.70
N ALA A 252 -11.00 19.68 -12.12
CA ALA A 252 -10.46 20.32 -10.92
C ALA A 252 -10.45 19.37 -9.70
N ASP A 253 -11.50 18.54 -9.54
CA ASP A 253 -11.55 17.56 -8.46
C ASP A 253 -10.56 16.42 -8.70
N LYS A 254 -10.41 15.94 -9.93
CA LYS A 254 -9.35 14.95 -10.29
C LYS A 254 -7.97 15.46 -9.89
N GLN A 255 -7.66 16.71 -10.21
CA GLN A 255 -6.39 17.31 -9.81
C GLN A 255 -6.26 17.42 -8.28
N ALA A 256 -7.34 17.79 -7.59
CA ALA A 256 -7.36 17.84 -6.12
C ALA A 256 -7.07 16.49 -5.48
N PHE A 257 -7.63 15.39 -6.03
CA PHE A 257 -7.37 14.02 -5.55
C PHE A 257 -5.93 13.58 -5.81
N LEU A 258 -5.37 13.88 -6.99
CA LEU A 258 -3.98 13.58 -7.31
C LEU A 258 -3.02 14.34 -6.39
N ASP A 259 -3.29 15.62 -6.14
CA ASP A 259 -2.46 16.43 -5.24
C ASP A 259 -2.60 15.98 -3.77
N ALA A 260 -3.80 15.56 -3.36
CA ALA A 260 -4.01 14.96 -2.04
C ALA A 260 -3.23 13.64 -1.88
N ALA A 261 -3.21 12.79 -2.93
CA ALA A 261 -2.44 11.55 -2.93
C ALA A 261 -0.93 11.83 -2.82
N LYS A 262 -0.40 12.85 -3.51
CA LYS A 262 1.01 13.25 -3.39
C LYS A 262 1.38 13.68 -1.96
N GLU A 263 0.54 14.48 -1.30
CA GLU A 263 0.78 14.87 0.09
C GLU A 263 0.68 13.66 1.05
N ALA A 264 -0.27 12.76 0.81
CA ALA A 264 -0.40 11.51 1.55
C ALA A 264 0.85 10.63 1.41
N VAL A 265 1.41 10.52 0.20
CA VAL A 265 2.66 9.77 -0.07
C VAL A 265 3.84 10.38 0.68
N LYS A 266 3.97 11.72 0.72
CA LYS A 266 5.03 12.38 1.51
C LYS A 266 4.91 12.02 2.99
N ALA A 267 3.71 12.08 3.57
CA ALA A 267 3.47 11.72 4.96
C ALA A 267 3.74 10.23 5.23
N ASN A 268 3.35 9.36 4.32
CA ASN A 268 3.63 7.92 4.36
C ASN A 268 5.13 7.63 4.42
N ARG A 269 5.91 8.17 3.46
CA ARG A 269 7.36 7.95 3.36
C ARG A 269 8.11 8.52 4.56
N ALA A 270 7.73 9.70 5.04
CA ALA A 270 8.31 10.29 6.24
C ALA A 270 8.08 9.40 7.47
N ARG A 271 6.91 8.78 7.57
CA ARG A 271 6.60 7.83 8.64
C ARG A 271 7.40 6.53 8.49
N VAL A 272 7.56 5.99 7.29
CA VAL A 272 8.42 4.82 7.04
C VAL A 272 9.86 5.11 7.42
N ASP A 273 10.41 6.27 7.02
CA ASP A 273 11.77 6.69 7.37
C ASP A 273 11.98 6.80 8.90
N ASP A 274 10.95 7.26 9.64
CA ASP A 274 11.00 7.33 11.10
C ASP A 274 10.91 5.94 11.74
N ASP A 275 10.00 5.09 11.27
CA ASP A 275 9.85 3.73 11.75
C ASP A 275 11.12 2.91 11.51
N GLU A 276 11.73 2.97 10.31
CA GLU A 276 12.98 2.27 9.96
C GLU A 276 14.15 2.64 10.90
N ARG A 277 14.28 3.92 11.25
CA ARG A 277 15.35 4.38 12.16
C ARG A 277 15.24 3.81 13.58
N LYS A 278 14.03 3.49 14.04
CA LYS A 278 13.76 3.10 15.43
C LYS A 278 13.55 1.61 15.61
N ALA A 279 12.99 0.96 14.58
CA ALA A 279 12.42 -0.38 14.68
C ALA A 279 13.41 -1.44 15.17
N VAL A 280 14.67 -1.42 14.70
CA VAL A 280 15.66 -2.43 15.10
C VAL A 280 15.95 -2.35 16.59
N ALA A 281 16.17 -1.15 17.14
CA ALA A 281 16.40 -0.96 18.57
C ALA A 281 15.17 -1.36 19.40
N ASP A 282 13.97 -0.96 18.94
CA ASP A 282 12.72 -1.25 19.62
C ASP A 282 12.42 -2.77 19.64
N LEU A 283 12.63 -3.47 18.51
CA LEU A 283 12.40 -4.91 18.41
C LEU A 283 13.41 -5.71 19.25
N ARG A 284 14.68 -5.26 19.35
CA ARG A 284 15.65 -5.83 20.28
C ARG A 284 15.24 -5.62 21.74
N ALA A 285 14.81 -4.42 22.08
CA ALA A 285 14.34 -4.12 23.44
C ALA A 285 13.12 -4.97 23.83
N LYS A 286 12.31 -5.39 22.86
CA LYS A 286 11.18 -6.32 23.02
C LYS A 286 11.59 -7.82 23.00
N GLY A 287 12.88 -8.11 22.91
CA GLY A 287 13.41 -9.48 23.03
C GLY A 287 13.65 -10.22 21.72
N MET A 288 13.51 -9.58 20.56
CA MET A 288 13.87 -10.19 19.28
C MET A 288 15.39 -10.28 19.11
N THR A 289 15.86 -11.44 18.64
CA THR A 289 17.24 -11.61 18.17
C THR A 289 17.33 -11.10 16.72
N VAL A 290 18.13 -10.06 16.50
CA VAL A 290 18.23 -9.40 15.18
C VAL A 290 19.58 -9.72 14.52
N THR A 291 19.52 -10.31 13.31
CA THR A 291 20.67 -10.52 12.41
C THR A 291 20.72 -9.39 11.38
N GLU A 292 21.78 -8.53 11.45
CA GLU A 292 21.93 -7.36 10.58
C GLU A 292 22.91 -7.59 9.43
N ASN A 293 24.05 -8.23 9.71
CA ASN A 293 25.14 -8.40 8.76
C ASN A 293 24.97 -9.67 7.92
N LEU A 294 24.00 -9.64 6.98
CA LEU A 294 23.72 -10.72 6.06
C LEU A 294 24.53 -10.55 4.77
N ASP A 295 25.08 -11.65 4.26
CA ASP A 295 25.65 -11.67 2.91
C ASP A 295 24.53 -11.71 1.86
N LYS A 296 24.04 -10.54 1.47
CA LYS A 296 22.97 -10.41 0.48
C LYS A 296 23.31 -11.03 -0.86
N ALA A 297 24.59 -11.11 -1.22
CA ALA A 297 25.03 -11.73 -2.48
C ALA A 297 24.68 -13.23 -2.51
N LYS A 298 24.77 -13.93 -1.37
CA LYS A 298 24.34 -15.33 -1.26
C LYS A 298 22.84 -15.49 -1.49
N PHE A 299 22.02 -14.57 -0.95
CA PHE A 299 20.58 -14.59 -1.19
C PHE A 299 20.25 -14.31 -2.68
N GLN A 300 20.95 -13.38 -3.31
CA GLN A 300 20.81 -13.10 -4.75
C GLN A 300 21.21 -14.32 -5.59
N ALA A 301 22.35 -14.95 -5.30
CA ALA A 301 22.83 -16.12 -6.02
C ALA A 301 21.85 -17.30 -5.92
N ALA A 302 21.20 -17.51 -4.77
CA ALA A 302 20.18 -18.54 -4.60
C ALA A 302 18.94 -18.34 -5.49
N LEU A 303 18.72 -17.13 -6.02
CA LEU A 303 17.58 -16.78 -6.88
C LEU A 303 17.93 -16.82 -8.38
N GLU A 304 19.19 -17.07 -8.77
CA GLU A 304 19.59 -17.15 -10.17
C GLU A 304 18.66 -18.02 -11.04
N PRO A 305 18.20 -19.22 -10.56
CA PRO A 305 17.32 -20.05 -11.38
C PRO A 305 16.00 -19.38 -11.79
N VAL A 306 15.41 -18.54 -10.91
CA VAL A 306 14.11 -17.89 -11.19
C VAL A 306 14.25 -16.56 -11.92
N TYR A 307 15.39 -15.89 -11.89
CA TYR A 307 15.57 -14.65 -12.63
C TYR A 307 15.43 -14.84 -14.14
N ALA A 308 15.84 -15.98 -14.67
CA ALA A 308 15.63 -16.31 -16.08
C ALA A 308 14.14 -16.40 -16.45
N ASP A 309 13.30 -16.92 -15.53
CA ASP A 309 11.87 -17.02 -15.76
C ASP A 309 11.18 -15.65 -15.60
N PHE A 310 11.63 -14.81 -14.66
CA PHE A 310 11.19 -13.43 -14.57
C PHE A 310 11.57 -12.63 -15.83
N ALA A 311 12.76 -12.84 -16.37
CA ALA A 311 13.20 -12.22 -17.63
C ALA A 311 12.32 -12.61 -18.83
N LYS A 312 11.89 -13.88 -18.91
CA LYS A 312 10.93 -14.34 -19.94
C LYS A 312 9.56 -13.70 -19.76
N ARG A 313 9.09 -13.57 -18.49
CA ARG A 313 7.76 -13.04 -18.16
C ARG A 313 7.63 -11.54 -18.40
N PHE A 314 8.61 -10.77 -17.96
CA PHE A 314 8.56 -9.30 -17.96
C PHE A 314 9.40 -8.65 -19.06
N GLY A 315 10.29 -9.41 -19.69
CA GLY A 315 11.29 -8.89 -20.61
C GLY A 315 12.52 -8.36 -19.86
N GLN A 316 13.73 -8.86 -20.22
CA GLN A 316 14.98 -8.44 -19.58
C GLN A 316 15.18 -6.92 -19.66
N ALA A 317 14.85 -6.31 -20.80
CA ALA A 317 14.97 -4.86 -21.00
C ALA A 317 14.14 -4.05 -20.00
N ASN A 318 12.95 -4.52 -19.63
CA ASN A 318 12.10 -3.83 -18.63
C ASN A 318 12.70 -3.96 -17.22
N ILE A 319 13.23 -5.14 -16.88
CA ILE A 319 13.92 -5.35 -15.60
C ILE A 319 15.15 -4.45 -15.52
N ASP A 320 15.96 -4.38 -16.57
CA ASP A 320 17.16 -3.55 -16.65
C ASP A 320 16.82 -2.06 -16.60
N ARG A 321 15.72 -1.64 -17.24
CA ARG A 321 15.22 -0.26 -17.20
C ARG A 321 14.92 0.17 -15.74
N ILE A 322 14.37 -0.72 -14.93
CA ILE A 322 14.15 -0.45 -13.50
C ILE A 322 15.47 -0.47 -12.74
N LYS A 323 16.28 -1.54 -12.87
CA LYS A 323 17.55 -1.70 -12.13
C LYS A 323 18.51 -0.53 -12.34
N ASN A 324 18.59 -0.02 -13.59
CA ASN A 324 19.53 1.02 -13.99
C ASN A 324 18.96 2.43 -13.94
N TYR A 325 17.72 2.61 -13.45
CA TYR A 325 17.10 3.93 -13.30
C TYR A 325 17.93 4.80 -12.34
N ARG A 326 18.11 6.09 -12.69
CA ARG A 326 18.94 7.06 -11.96
C ARG A 326 18.12 8.25 -11.51
#